data_a5c6b81739438ad90a49bfad8defee60
#
_entry.id   a5c6b81739438ad90a49bfad8defee60
#
_cell.length_a   1.000
_cell.length_b   1.000
_cell.length_c   1.000
_cell.angle_alpha   90.00
_cell.angle_beta   90.00
_cell.angle_gamma   90.00
#
_symmetry.space_group_name_H-M   'P 1'
#
loop_
_entity.id
_entity.type
_entity.pdbx_description
1 polymer ?
#
loop_
_entity_poly.entity_id
_entity_poly.type
_entity_poly.pdbx_seq_one_letter_code
_entity_poly.pdbx_strand_id
1 'polypeptide(L)'
;MALASSAAAGAEFAHGLSGAKPWTDKPFLDDPQEFHFAVIGDLTGGERPNVYASAVDKLNLLRPEFVMSVGDLIAGGGVSRAELEKQWASFRKRTDKLEMPFFHVVGNHDIWTGFRGMTPARQASIDVWKELFGTNTYYNFTYKGCHFVCLDSMERHDYYPPRDALSVEQLAWASREIRSRANARWTFIFMHKPLDWTSDRWLKFEREIADVDYTVFCGDWHNHCTAVRHGKKYHMVGTTGGGFDCGVAGDDLRYGIMDSVTWVTVTKKGPVVSNLALSGIHGGTVQTCATTMGWIETPLDYPSHLTEPPELYADESNSALVPAEVMEGPGYDWHFRHAVILRQGKVYASGLEKFKPGRRRVVLLGDESASAAAAGYPEAQVFDMGFRGDRTQNVIWRVVQSELGGYDPDEVVVSVGANNRPGNTDEEISAARRRIVSLVRARVPRAKITLLGE
;
A
#
# COMPACT_ATOMS: atom_id res chain seq x y z
N MET A 1 4.48 -0.80 53.23
CA MET A 1 5.54 -1.38 52.42
C MET A 1 5.41 -0.78 51.04
N ALA A 2 6.27 0.18 50.69
CA ALA A 2 6.26 0.80 49.39
C ALA A 2 7.01 -0.13 48.41
N LEU A 3 6.33 -0.56 47.36
CA LEU A 3 6.96 -1.25 46.25
C LEU A 3 7.82 -0.24 45.48
N ALA A 4 9.13 -0.36 45.63
CA ALA A 4 10.07 0.37 44.83
C ALA A 4 9.91 -0.07 43.37
N SER A 5 9.48 0.82 42.51
CA SER A 5 9.58 0.70 41.07
C SER A 5 11.08 0.65 40.72
N SER A 6 11.58 -0.53 40.33
CA SER A 6 12.89 -0.62 39.72
C SER A 6 12.82 0.03 38.35
N ALA A 7 13.27 1.26 38.23
CA ALA A 7 13.63 1.84 36.93
C ALA A 7 14.70 0.90 36.34
N ALA A 8 14.43 0.36 35.15
CA ALA A 8 15.46 -0.33 34.38
C ALA A 8 16.62 0.65 34.19
N ALA A 9 17.79 0.32 34.70
CA ALA A 9 18.98 1.13 34.49
C ALA A 9 19.26 1.11 32.98
N GLY A 10 19.19 2.27 32.32
CA GLY A 10 19.67 2.44 30.96
C GLY A 10 21.13 2.04 30.87
N ALA A 11 21.59 1.62 29.70
CA ALA A 11 22.99 1.28 29.48
C ALA A 11 23.89 2.43 29.94
N GLU A 12 24.88 2.11 30.82
CA GLU A 12 25.79 3.13 31.33
C GLU A 12 26.77 3.54 30.24
N PHE A 13 26.67 4.80 29.80
CA PHE A 13 27.64 5.41 28.90
C PHE A 13 28.61 6.28 29.71
N ALA A 14 29.84 5.79 29.83
CA ALA A 14 30.88 6.50 30.57
C ALA A 14 32.04 6.88 29.64
N HIS A 15 32.65 8.06 29.91
CA HIS A 15 33.81 8.52 29.18
C HIS A 15 34.74 9.35 30.09
N GLY A 16 36.02 9.37 29.76
CA GLY A 16 37.04 10.14 30.49
C GLY A 16 37.38 11.49 29.85
N LEU A 17 36.61 12.00 28.87
CA LEU A 17 36.90 13.25 28.17
C LEU A 17 36.38 14.45 28.94
N SER A 18 37.17 15.54 29.01
CA SER A 18 36.78 16.87 29.50
C SER A 18 36.64 17.85 28.31
N GLY A 19 35.69 18.78 28.40
CA GLY A 19 35.45 19.79 27.36
C GLY A 19 34.61 19.29 26.18
N ALA A 20 34.93 19.72 24.96
CA ALA A 20 34.23 19.34 23.75
C ALA A 20 34.34 17.83 23.50
N LYS A 21 33.25 17.22 23.01
CA LYS A 21 33.12 15.78 22.80
C LYS A 21 32.99 15.48 21.31
N PRO A 22 33.59 14.38 20.81
CA PRO A 22 33.52 14.01 19.41
C PRO A 22 32.24 13.23 19.06
N TRP A 23 31.15 13.44 19.78
CA TRP A 23 29.82 12.87 19.51
C TRP A 23 28.71 13.88 19.78
N THR A 24 27.52 13.60 19.30
CA THR A 24 26.33 14.45 19.47
C THR A 24 25.67 14.20 20.84
N ASP A 25 24.99 15.22 21.41
CA ASP A 25 24.23 15.08 22.66
C ASP A 25 22.87 14.37 22.50
N LYS A 26 22.74 13.47 21.54
CA LYS A 26 21.52 12.67 21.35
C LYS A 26 21.48 11.51 22.35
N PRO A 27 20.31 11.18 22.90
CA PRO A 27 20.15 10.00 23.73
C PRO A 27 20.39 8.72 22.92
N PHE A 28 20.87 7.67 23.59
CA PHE A 28 20.92 6.33 23.01
C PHE A 28 19.50 5.80 22.76
N LEU A 29 19.33 5.03 21.68
CA LEU A 29 18.09 4.31 21.40
C LEU A 29 18.18 2.92 22.06
N ASP A 30 17.99 2.87 23.36
CA ASP A 30 18.18 1.69 24.21
C ASP A 30 16.91 1.31 25.00
N ASP A 31 15.74 1.65 24.48
CA ASP A 31 14.48 1.29 25.14
C ASP A 31 14.29 -0.25 25.19
N PRO A 32 14.27 -0.88 26.37
CA PRO A 32 14.11 -2.33 26.50
C PRO A 32 12.75 -2.82 26.01
N GLN A 33 11.80 -1.95 25.82
CA GLN A 33 10.49 -2.28 25.24
C GLN A 33 10.47 -2.18 23.71
N GLU A 34 11.52 -1.63 23.11
CA GLU A 34 11.67 -1.62 21.66
C GLU A 34 11.96 -3.04 21.15
N PHE A 35 11.41 -3.36 19.99
CA PHE A 35 11.65 -4.64 19.33
C PHE A 35 11.41 -4.52 17.82
N HIS A 36 11.89 -5.52 17.09
CA HIS A 36 11.81 -5.56 15.66
C HIS A 36 11.13 -6.84 15.19
N PHE A 37 10.27 -6.71 14.20
CA PHE A 37 9.80 -7.86 13.44
C PHE A 37 9.84 -7.56 11.95
N ALA A 38 9.89 -8.61 11.16
CA ALA A 38 9.86 -8.49 9.71
C ALA A 38 8.52 -8.98 9.16
N VAL A 39 8.11 -8.44 8.01
CA VAL A 39 6.93 -8.92 7.28
C VAL A 39 7.37 -9.30 5.87
N ILE A 40 6.98 -10.49 5.43
CA ILE A 40 7.17 -10.98 4.06
C ILE A 40 5.83 -11.28 3.42
N GLY A 41 5.77 -11.30 2.10
CA GLY A 41 4.56 -11.67 1.37
C GLY A 41 4.86 -12.21 -0.02
N ASP A 42 3.86 -12.89 -0.56
CA ASP A 42 3.79 -13.23 -1.97
C ASP A 42 5.06 -13.92 -2.51
N LEU A 43 5.36 -15.11 -1.94
CA LEU A 43 6.45 -15.96 -2.45
C LEU A 43 6.08 -16.57 -3.79
N THR A 44 4.78 -16.76 -4.02
CA THR A 44 4.21 -17.41 -5.21
C THR A 44 3.45 -16.42 -6.09
N GLY A 45 2.68 -16.93 -7.04
CA GLY A 45 2.17 -16.07 -8.12
C GLY A 45 3.29 -15.76 -9.13
N GLY A 46 3.96 -16.82 -9.65
CA GLY A 46 5.14 -16.69 -10.50
C GLY A 46 6.45 -16.66 -9.70
N GLU A 47 6.64 -17.63 -8.80
CA GLU A 47 7.82 -17.72 -7.94
C GLU A 47 9.11 -17.62 -8.74
N ARG A 48 9.99 -16.69 -8.33
CA ARG A 48 11.31 -16.48 -8.93
C ARG A 48 12.38 -17.18 -8.10
N PRO A 49 13.25 -18.00 -8.73
CA PRO A 49 14.24 -18.80 -8.03
C PRO A 49 15.18 -17.95 -7.15
N ASN A 50 15.50 -18.47 -5.97
CA ASN A 50 16.47 -17.94 -5.00
C ASN A 50 16.11 -16.61 -4.32
N VAL A 51 15.04 -15.91 -4.69
CA VAL A 51 14.67 -14.65 -4.05
C VAL A 51 14.31 -14.87 -2.58
N TYR A 52 13.40 -15.80 -2.31
CA TYR A 52 13.03 -16.11 -0.91
C TYR A 52 14.20 -16.68 -0.10
N ALA A 53 15.04 -17.52 -0.69
CA ALA A 53 16.22 -18.03 0.00
C ALA A 53 17.17 -16.90 0.41
N SER A 54 17.39 -15.91 -0.49
CA SER A 54 18.16 -14.71 -0.17
C SER A 54 17.52 -13.86 0.93
N ALA A 55 16.19 -13.76 0.97
CA ALA A 55 15.49 -13.07 2.05
C ALA A 55 15.69 -13.77 3.40
N VAL A 56 15.62 -15.11 3.45
CA VAL A 56 15.87 -15.91 4.66
C VAL A 56 17.30 -15.67 5.17
N ASP A 57 18.30 -15.71 4.28
CA ASP A 57 19.70 -15.45 4.66
C ASP A 57 19.87 -14.04 5.24
N LYS A 58 19.24 -13.02 4.64
CA LYS A 58 19.29 -11.63 5.13
C LYS A 58 18.55 -11.44 6.45
N LEU A 59 17.42 -12.12 6.63
CA LEU A 59 16.68 -12.09 7.90
C LEU A 59 17.51 -12.70 9.05
N ASN A 60 18.24 -13.76 8.79
CA ASN A 60 19.16 -14.36 9.78
C ASN A 60 20.32 -13.41 10.13
N LEU A 61 20.79 -12.57 9.21
CA LEU A 61 21.77 -11.52 9.52
C LEU A 61 21.14 -10.36 10.31
N LEU A 62 19.92 -9.98 10.00
CA LEU A 62 19.22 -8.85 10.63
C LEU A 62 18.61 -9.21 12.00
N ARG A 63 18.28 -10.48 12.23
CA ARG A 63 17.81 -11.07 13.50
C ARG A 63 16.59 -10.35 14.10
N PRO A 64 15.46 -10.19 13.37
CA PRO A 64 14.23 -9.73 13.99
C PRO A 64 13.77 -10.73 15.06
N GLU A 65 12.98 -10.30 16.03
CA GLU A 65 12.41 -11.20 17.04
C GLU A 65 11.54 -12.29 16.43
N PHE A 66 10.86 -12.00 15.35
CA PHE A 66 10.07 -12.96 14.56
C PHE A 66 9.77 -12.40 13.16
N VAL A 67 9.27 -13.28 12.29
CA VAL A 67 8.82 -12.92 10.94
C VAL A 67 7.33 -13.20 10.84
N MET A 68 6.57 -12.22 10.32
CA MET A 68 5.17 -12.35 9.91
C MET A 68 5.09 -12.59 8.42
N SER A 69 4.05 -13.27 7.95
CA SER A 69 3.70 -13.29 6.53
C SER A 69 2.40 -12.53 6.28
N VAL A 70 2.15 -12.19 5.01
CA VAL A 70 0.83 -11.73 4.54
C VAL A 70 0.21 -12.70 3.53
N GLY A 71 0.69 -13.94 3.47
CA GLY A 71 0.10 -15.01 2.64
C GLY A 71 0.82 -15.28 1.33
N ASP A 72 0.24 -16.18 0.55
CA ASP A 72 0.74 -16.69 -0.72
C ASP A 72 2.13 -17.35 -0.61
N LEU A 73 2.22 -18.33 0.28
CA LEU A 73 3.45 -19.03 0.66
C LEU A 73 3.76 -20.23 -0.24
N ILE A 74 2.73 -20.81 -0.89
CA ILE A 74 2.84 -21.92 -1.84
C ILE A 74 2.07 -21.62 -3.13
N ALA A 75 2.39 -22.31 -4.21
CA ALA A 75 1.71 -22.11 -5.49
C ALA A 75 0.22 -22.54 -5.46
N GLY A 76 -0.15 -23.50 -4.62
CA GLY A 76 -1.53 -23.99 -4.52
C GLY A 76 -2.07 -24.52 -5.84
N GLY A 77 -3.22 -24.01 -6.26
CA GLY A 77 -3.67 -24.18 -7.65
C GLY A 77 -4.62 -25.35 -7.91
N GLY A 78 -5.45 -25.74 -6.94
CA GLY A 78 -6.44 -26.80 -7.14
C GLY A 78 -5.86 -28.19 -7.44
N VAL A 79 -4.61 -28.38 -7.03
CA VAL A 79 -3.86 -29.64 -7.22
C VAL A 79 -4.30 -30.71 -6.21
N SER A 80 -3.78 -31.93 -6.37
CA SER A 80 -4.05 -33.02 -5.43
C SER A 80 -3.51 -32.72 -4.03
N ARG A 81 -4.09 -33.36 -3.01
CA ARG A 81 -3.59 -33.28 -1.63
C ARG A 81 -2.09 -33.58 -1.53
N ALA A 82 -1.65 -34.65 -2.21
CA ALA A 82 -0.23 -35.03 -2.19
C ALA A 82 0.69 -33.94 -2.77
N GLU A 83 0.23 -33.23 -3.81
CA GLU A 83 0.99 -32.11 -4.37
C GLU A 83 0.98 -30.89 -3.42
N LEU A 84 -0.13 -30.60 -2.74
CA LEU A 84 -0.19 -29.56 -1.69
C LEU A 84 0.81 -29.87 -0.56
N GLU A 85 0.81 -31.08 -0.06
CA GLU A 85 1.74 -31.53 1.00
C GLU A 85 3.20 -31.40 0.56
N LYS A 86 3.51 -31.73 -0.69
CA LYS A 86 4.85 -31.53 -1.27
C LYS A 86 5.25 -30.06 -1.37
N GLN A 87 4.33 -29.17 -1.78
CA GLN A 87 4.58 -27.75 -1.85
C GLN A 87 4.83 -27.16 -0.46
N TRP A 88 4.03 -27.53 0.54
CA TRP A 88 4.23 -27.16 1.93
C TRP A 88 5.56 -27.69 2.49
N ALA A 89 5.92 -28.92 2.19
CA ALA A 89 7.21 -29.46 2.60
C ALA A 89 8.39 -28.69 1.98
N SER A 90 8.26 -28.28 0.70
CA SER A 90 9.26 -27.44 0.03
C SER A 90 9.37 -26.05 0.65
N PHE A 91 8.23 -25.41 0.97
CA PHE A 91 8.20 -24.14 1.66
C PHE A 91 8.85 -24.23 3.04
N ARG A 92 8.42 -25.19 3.87
CA ARG A 92 8.97 -25.42 5.22
C ARG A 92 10.47 -25.66 5.21
N LYS A 93 10.97 -26.48 4.30
CA LYS A 93 12.42 -26.73 4.15
C LYS A 93 13.24 -25.45 3.99
N ARG A 94 12.67 -24.41 3.38
CA ARG A 94 13.30 -23.10 3.21
C ARG A 94 13.11 -22.22 4.44
N THR A 95 11.90 -22.17 4.98
CA THR A 95 11.51 -21.35 6.12
C THR A 95 12.10 -21.84 7.44
N ASP A 96 12.28 -23.16 7.60
CA ASP A 96 12.93 -23.78 8.77
C ASP A 96 14.43 -23.38 8.91
N LYS A 97 14.99 -22.69 7.92
CA LYS A 97 16.34 -22.08 8.04
C LYS A 97 16.32 -20.74 8.78
N LEU A 98 15.17 -20.14 9.01
CA LEU A 98 15.05 -18.95 9.86
C LEU A 98 15.43 -19.30 11.30
N GLU A 99 16.23 -18.45 11.92
CA GLU A 99 16.67 -18.60 13.33
C GLU A 99 15.63 -18.04 14.33
N MET A 100 14.53 -17.46 13.84
CA MET A 100 13.46 -16.87 14.63
C MET A 100 12.09 -17.44 14.24
N PRO A 101 11.06 -17.31 15.10
CA PRO A 101 9.70 -17.76 14.79
C PRO A 101 9.12 -17.14 13.51
N PHE A 102 8.35 -17.93 12.78
CA PHE A 102 7.60 -17.50 11.60
C PHE A 102 6.10 -17.68 11.83
N PHE A 103 5.32 -16.62 11.58
CA PHE A 103 3.87 -16.60 11.75
C PHE A 103 3.18 -16.58 10.38
N HIS A 104 2.34 -17.57 10.14
CA HIS A 104 1.68 -17.79 8.86
C HIS A 104 0.37 -17.00 8.79
N VAL A 105 0.15 -16.26 7.72
CA VAL A 105 -1.14 -15.70 7.32
C VAL A 105 -1.54 -16.35 6.02
N VAL A 106 -2.82 -16.66 5.86
CA VAL A 106 -3.34 -17.38 4.71
C VAL A 106 -3.55 -16.47 3.52
N GLY A 107 -3.06 -16.88 2.34
CA GLY A 107 -3.31 -16.24 1.05
C GLY A 107 -4.20 -17.08 0.13
N ASN A 108 -4.52 -16.54 -1.05
CA ASN A 108 -5.39 -17.23 -1.99
C ASN A 108 -4.75 -18.45 -2.64
N HIS A 109 -3.44 -18.47 -2.76
CA HIS A 109 -2.72 -19.63 -3.22
C HIS A 109 -2.65 -20.72 -2.16
N ASP A 110 -2.54 -20.36 -0.88
CA ASP A 110 -2.42 -21.29 0.24
C ASP A 110 -3.66 -22.16 0.46
N ILE A 111 -4.84 -21.54 0.33
CA ILE A 111 -6.14 -22.21 0.41
C ILE A 111 -6.94 -22.06 -0.88
N TRP A 112 -6.27 -22.27 -1.97
CA TRP A 112 -6.75 -22.05 -3.33
C TRP A 112 -8.17 -22.50 -3.56
N THR A 113 -8.86 -21.70 -4.31
CA THR A 113 -10.29 -21.80 -4.35
C THR A 113 -10.86 -21.91 -5.73
N GLY A 114 -10.09 -21.76 -6.77
CA GLY A 114 -10.73 -21.46 -8.04
C GLY A 114 -11.68 -20.24 -7.85
N PHE A 115 -12.22 -19.71 -8.88
CA PHE A 115 -12.91 -18.42 -8.84
C PHE A 115 -14.30 -18.41 -8.18
N ARG A 116 -14.82 -19.51 -7.61
CA ARG A 116 -16.18 -19.53 -7.04
C ARG A 116 -16.37 -20.58 -5.94
N GLY A 117 -16.67 -20.10 -4.75
CA GLY A 117 -17.26 -20.88 -3.66
C GLY A 117 -16.38 -21.99 -3.06
N MET A 118 -17.00 -22.76 -2.17
CA MET A 118 -16.36 -23.91 -1.54
C MET A 118 -16.32 -25.10 -2.52
N THR A 119 -15.14 -25.46 -2.97
CA THR A 119 -14.89 -26.64 -3.80
C THR A 119 -14.19 -27.75 -2.99
N PRO A 120 -14.23 -29.04 -3.42
CA PRO A 120 -13.44 -30.09 -2.75
C PRO A 120 -11.94 -29.76 -2.68
N ALA A 121 -11.38 -29.13 -3.71
CA ALA A 121 -9.97 -28.72 -3.72
C ALA A 121 -9.68 -27.63 -2.68
N ARG A 122 -10.58 -26.67 -2.52
CA ARG A 122 -10.48 -25.65 -1.47
C ARG A 122 -10.55 -26.28 -0.09
N GLN A 123 -11.54 -27.14 0.13
CA GLN A 123 -11.68 -27.81 1.42
C GLN A 123 -10.42 -28.62 1.75
N ALA A 124 -9.85 -29.34 0.78
CA ALA A 124 -8.60 -30.07 0.97
C ALA A 124 -7.44 -29.15 1.31
N SER A 125 -7.33 -27.95 0.70
CA SER A 125 -6.30 -26.97 1.03
C SER A 125 -6.47 -26.41 2.46
N ILE A 126 -7.69 -26.12 2.88
CA ILE A 126 -8.00 -25.69 4.25
C ILE A 126 -7.67 -26.80 5.27
N ASP A 127 -8.02 -28.04 4.95
CA ASP A 127 -7.76 -29.19 5.82
C ASP A 127 -6.24 -29.40 5.99
N VAL A 128 -5.48 -29.35 4.90
CA VAL A 128 -4.01 -29.43 4.93
C VAL A 128 -3.41 -28.29 5.74
N TRP A 129 -3.90 -27.07 5.54
CA TRP A 129 -3.48 -25.90 6.34
C TRP A 129 -3.68 -26.17 7.85
N LYS A 130 -4.89 -26.57 8.24
CA LYS A 130 -5.22 -26.83 9.65
C LYS A 130 -4.42 -27.98 10.26
N GLU A 131 -4.13 -29.02 9.49
CA GLU A 131 -3.30 -30.14 9.94
C GLU A 131 -1.85 -29.73 10.15
N LEU A 132 -1.30 -28.87 9.27
CA LEU A 132 0.09 -28.43 9.36
C LEU A 132 0.33 -27.40 10.43
N PHE A 133 -0.60 -26.48 10.63
CA PHE A 133 -0.43 -25.32 11.50
C PHE A 133 -1.29 -25.38 12.77
N GLY A 134 -2.15 -26.39 12.91
CA GLY A 134 -2.93 -26.67 14.13
C GLY A 134 -3.85 -25.54 14.57
N THR A 135 -4.25 -24.65 13.68
CA THR A 135 -5.06 -23.47 13.98
C THR A 135 -6.19 -23.26 12.98
N ASN A 136 -7.10 -22.35 13.28
CA ASN A 136 -8.00 -21.77 12.29
C ASN A 136 -7.21 -20.92 11.29
N THR A 137 -7.83 -20.55 10.17
CA THR A 137 -7.23 -19.67 9.17
C THR A 137 -7.04 -18.24 9.65
N TYR A 138 -7.67 -17.85 10.78
CA TYR A 138 -7.47 -16.57 11.47
C TYR A 138 -7.22 -16.78 12.96
N TYR A 139 -6.39 -15.92 13.56
CA TYR A 139 -5.95 -16.03 14.96
C TYR A 139 -5.36 -14.72 15.48
N ASN A 140 -5.02 -14.67 16.77
CA ASN A 140 -4.32 -13.54 17.36
C ASN A 140 -3.30 -14.00 18.41
N PHE A 141 -2.35 -13.12 18.71
CA PHE A 141 -1.39 -13.31 19.81
C PHE A 141 -0.93 -11.95 20.36
N THR A 142 -0.21 -11.97 21.46
CA THR A 142 0.41 -10.78 22.04
C THR A 142 1.91 -10.95 22.21
N TYR A 143 2.66 -9.88 21.97
CA TYR A 143 4.10 -9.85 22.21
C TYR A 143 4.54 -8.46 22.69
N LYS A 144 5.32 -8.40 23.79
CA LYS A 144 5.81 -7.15 24.40
C LYS A 144 4.74 -6.04 24.49
N GLY A 145 3.52 -6.41 24.93
CA GLY A 145 2.41 -5.48 25.09
C GLY A 145 1.72 -5.02 23.80
N CYS A 146 2.15 -5.50 22.65
CA CYS A 146 1.46 -5.31 21.37
C CYS A 146 0.53 -6.48 21.05
N HIS A 147 -0.53 -6.21 20.31
CA HIS A 147 -1.50 -7.20 19.88
C HIS A 147 -1.39 -7.42 18.37
N PHE A 148 -1.35 -8.68 17.96
CA PHE A 148 -1.22 -9.12 16.57
C PHE A 148 -2.47 -9.91 16.20
N VAL A 149 -3.15 -9.48 15.14
CA VAL A 149 -4.41 -10.07 14.66
C VAL A 149 -4.23 -10.46 13.20
N CYS A 150 -4.32 -11.76 12.94
CA CYS A 150 -4.22 -12.33 11.61
C CYS A 150 -5.62 -12.69 11.12
N LEU A 151 -6.01 -12.13 9.98
CA LEU A 151 -7.33 -12.31 9.38
C LEU A 151 -7.25 -13.16 8.11
N ASP A 152 -8.27 -13.96 7.87
CA ASP A 152 -8.46 -14.72 6.64
C ASP A 152 -9.30 -13.91 5.66
N SER A 153 -8.66 -13.13 4.81
CA SER A 153 -9.32 -12.36 3.76
C SER A 153 -9.77 -13.24 2.57
N MET A 154 -9.57 -14.56 2.67
CA MET A 154 -10.03 -15.55 1.69
C MET A 154 -11.30 -16.29 2.15
N GLU A 155 -11.83 -16.00 3.34
CA GLU A 155 -12.95 -16.72 3.93
C GLU A 155 -14.17 -16.76 3.01
N ARG A 156 -14.48 -15.67 2.33
CA ARG A 156 -15.64 -15.51 1.44
C ARG A 156 -15.27 -15.13 0.02
N HIS A 157 -14.40 -15.89 -0.58
CA HIS A 157 -13.90 -15.59 -1.92
C HIS A 157 -14.92 -15.86 -3.02
N ASP A 158 -15.91 -14.98 -3.18
CA ASP A 158 -16.93 -15.09 -4.22
C ASP A 158 -16.80 -14.00 -5.31
N TYR A 159 -15.94 -13.00 -5.13
CA TYR A 159 -15.90 -11.82 -6.01
C TYR A 159 -14.54 -11.13 -6.09
N TYR A 160 -14.23 -10.58 -7.25
CA TYR A 160 -13.13 -9.64 -7.44
C TYR A 160 -13.70 -8.30 -7.96
N PRO A 161 -13.40 -7.14 -7.34
CA PRO A 161 -12.67 -6.93 -6.08
C PRO A 161 -13.44 -7.48 -4.87
N PRO A 162 -12.76 -7.98 -3.85
CA PRO A 162 -13.37 -8.68 -2.72
C PRO A 162 -14.08 -7.70 -1.76
N ARG A 163 -15.28 -7.25 -2.12
CA ARG A 163 -16.05 -6.29 -1.31
C ARG A 163 -16.32 -6.77 0.11
N ASP A 164 -16.62 -8.04 0.25
CA ASP A 164 -17.04 -8.65 1.52
C ASP A 164 -16.24 -9.93 1.80
N ALA A 165 -14.94 -9.89 1.58
CA ALA A 165 -14.05 -11.04 1.74
C ALA A 165 -14.04 -11.61 3.17
N LEU A 166 -14.23 -10.76 4.17
CA LEU A 166 -14.35 -11.14 5.58
C LEU A 166 -15.82 -11.34 5.96
N SER A 167 -16.11 -12.42 6.70
CA SER A 167 -17.44 -12.63 7.27
C SER A 167 -17.76 -11.63 8.39
N VAL A 168 -19.05 -11.44 8.67
CA VAL A 168 -19.49 -10.64 9.81
C VAL A 168 -18.99 -11.27 11.11
N GLU A 169 -18.96 -12.60 11.17
CA GLU A 169 -18.52 -13.39 12.31
C GLU A 169 -17.03 -13.17 12.62
N GLN A 170 -16.17 -13.21 11.57
CA GLN A 170 -14.75 -12.96 11.73
C GLN A 170 -14.45 -11.52 12.15
N LEU A 171 -15.11 -10.53 11.53
CA LEU A 171 -14.96 -9.13 11.91
C LEU A 171 -15.46 -8.86 13.33
N ALA A 172 -16.58 -9.46 13.74
CA ALA A 172 -17.08 -9.36 15.10
C ALA A 172 -16.13 -10.03 16.11
N TRP A 173 -15.49 -11.14 15.74
CA TRP A 173 -14.43 -11.76 16.54
C TRP A 173 -13.22 -10.81 16.65
N ALA A 174 -12.72 -10.29 15.54
CA ALA A 174 -11.58 -9.39 15.52
C ALA A 174 -11.83 -8.12 16.36
N SER A 175 -13.01 -7.51 16.21
CA SER A 175 -13.43 -6.36 17.01
C SER A 175 -13.42 -6.68 18.50
N ARG A 176 -14.00 -7.81 18.94
CA ARG A 176 -13.97 -8.23 20.35
C ARG A 176 -12.55 -8.45 20.87
N GLU A 177 -11.71 -9.15 20.09
CA GLU A 177 -10.31 -9.42 20.48
C GLU A 177 -9.50 -8.12 20.61
N ILE A 178 -9.66 -7.19 19.68
CA ILE A 178 -8.99 -5.88 19.72
C ILE A 178 -9.53 -5.05 20.89
N ARG A 179 -10.84 -4.96 21.07
CA ARG A 179 -11.46 -4.20 22.17
C ARG A 179 -11.10 -4.77 23.54
N SER A 180 -10.96 -6.09 23.67
CA SER A 180 -10.53 -6.72 24.94
C SER A 180 -9.09 -6.35 25.32
N ARG A 181 -8.31 -5.82 24.37
CA ARG A 181 -6.91 -5.39 24.52
C ARG A 181 -6.71 -3.94 24.08
N ALA A 182 -7.72 -3.09 24.24
CA ALA A 182 -7.68 -1.68 23.83
C ALA A 182 -6.55 -0.88 24.52
N ASN A 183 -5.98 -1.38 25.60
CA ASN A 183 -4.80 -0.85 26.28
C ASN A 183 -3.46 -1.42 25.77
N ALA A 184 -3.47 -2.22 24.70
CA ALA A 184 -2.22 -2.65 24.05
C ALA A 184 -1.45 -1.43 23.57
N ARG A 185 -0.11 -1.54 23.60
CA ARG A 185 0.77 -0.46 23.11
C ARG A 185 0.52 -0.12 21.65
N TRP A 186 0.18 -1.15 20.85
CA TRP A 186 -0.17 -1.06 19.44
C TRP A 186 -0.87 -2.34 18.99
N THR A 187 -1.77 -2.24 18.03
CA THR A 187 -2.38 -3.40 17.38
C THR A 187 -1.90 -3.50 15.93
N PHE A 188 -1.44 -4.68 15.53
CA PHE A 188 -1.05 -4.99 14.17
C PHE A 188 -2.06 -5.96 13.56
N ILE A 189 -2.62 -5.60 12.41
CA ILE A 189 -3.61 -6.42 11.69
C ILE A 189 -2.97 -6.90 10.39
N PHE A 190 -3.01 -8.21 10.17
CA PHE A 190 -2.44 -8.85 8.99
C PHE A 190 -3.53 -9.57 8.23
N MET A 191 -3.53 -9.43 6.91
CA MET A 191 -4.38 -10.17 5.99
C MET A 191 -3.70 -10.26 4.63
N HIS A 192 -4.17 -11.17 3.77
CA HIS A 192 -3.57 -11.27 2.46
C HIS A 192 -4.13 -10.24 1.48
N LYS A 193 -5.41 -10.34 1.12
CA LYS A 193 -5.98 -9.40 0.16
C LYS A 193 -6.24 -8.03 0.77
N PRO A 194 -5.82 -6.97 0.06
CA PRO A 194 -6.33 -5.65 0.36
C PRO A 194 -7.84 -5.64 0.10
N LEU A 195 -8.59 -5.18 1.08
CA LEU A 195 -10.05 -5.18 1.01
C LEU A 195 -10.56 -4.01 0.17
N ASP A 196 -11.80 -4.09 -0.27
CA ASP A 196 -12.57 -2.93 -0.66
C ASP A 196 -12.82 -2.06 0.58
N TRP A 197 -12.01 -1.02 0.73
CA TRP A 197 -12.06 -0.10 1.87
C TRP A 197 -13.36 0.70 1.94
N THR A 198 -14.21 0.63 0.91
CA THR A 198 -15.56 1.20 0.91
C THR A 198 -16.64 0.21 1.32
N SER A 199 -16.29 -1.04 1.59
CA SER A 199 -17.22 -2.04 2.10
C SER A 199 -17.84 -1.60 3.43
N ASP A 200 -19.16 -1.62 3.52
CA ASP A 200 -19.88 -1.27 4.76
C ASP A 200 -19.43 -2.09 5.97
N ARG A 201 -19.01 -3.33 5.75
CA ARG A 201 -18.50 -4.22 6.79
C ARG A 201 -17.16 -3.74 7.33
N TRP A 202 -16.23 -3.40 6.43
CA TRP A 202 -14.92 -2.88 6.82
C TRP A 202 -15.04 -1.51 7.49
N LEU A 203 -15.83 -0.61 6.92
CA LEU A 203 -16.09 0.71 7.51
C LEU A 203 -16.74 0.61 8.89
N LYS A 204 -17.63 -0.39 9.11
CA LYS A 204 -18.17 -0.66 10.43
C LYS A 204 -17.09 -1.12 11.40
N PHE A 205 -16.24 -2.06 10.98
CA PHE A 205 -15.12 -2.55 11.77
C PHE A 205 -14.14 -1.43 12.13
N GLU A 206 -13.75 -0.57 11.17
CA GLU A 206 -12.90 0.59 11.44
C GLU A 206 -13.50 1.52 12.49
N ARG A 207 -14.81 1.78 12.43
CA ARG A 207 -15.50 2.57 13.45
C ARG A 207 -15.49 1.91 14.82
N GLU A 208 -15.65 0.60 14.90
CA GLU A 208 -15.63 -0.15 16.16
C GLU A 208 -14.28 -0.10 16.86
N ILE A 209 -13.18 0.06 16.14
CA ILE A 209 -11.81 0.10 16.67
C ILE A 209 -11.13 1.46 16.49
N ALA A 210 -11.89 2.52 16.19
CA ALA A 210 -11.34 3.84 15.83
C ALA A 210 -10.43 4.46 16.90
N ASP A 211 -10.72 4.20 18.17
CA ASP A 211 -9.96 4.69 19.33
C ASP A 211 -8.74 3.84 19.69
N VAL A 212 -8.50 2.74 18.98
CA VAL A 212 -7.31 1.90 19.16
C VAL A 212 -6.21 2.32 18.19
N ASP A 213 -4.97 2.32 18.64
CA ASP A 213 -3.83 2.51 17.74
C ASP A 213 -3.50 1.23 17.00
N TYR A 214 -3.64 1.27 15.67
CA TYR A 214 -3.36 0.10 14.84
C TYR A 214 -2.68 0.42 13.51
N THR A 215 -2.08 -0.61 12.93
CA THR A 215 -1.50 -0.61 11.58
C THR A 215 -1.93 -1.89 10.87
N VAL A 216 -2.27 -1.79 9.58
CA VAL A 216 -2.70 -2.92 8.75
C VAL A 216 -1.60 -3.28 7.75
N PHE A 217 -1.34 -4.58 7.58
CA PHE A 217 -0.47 -5.13 6.55
C PHE A 217 -1.25 -6.09 5.65
N CYS A 218 -1.08 -5.97 4.33
CA CYS A 218 -1.67 -6.87 3.33
C CYS A 218 -0.68 -7.15 2.19
N GLY A 219 -1.01 -8.08 1.29
CA GLY A 219 -0.22 -8.52 0.13
C GLY A 219 -1.04 -8.56 -1.15
N ASP A 220 -0.99 -9.68 -1.91
CA ASP A 220 -1.76 -10.04 -3.12
C ASP A 220 -1.32 -9.32 -4.41
N TRP A 221 -0.87 -8.10 -4.35
CA TRP A 221 -0.58 -7.29 -5.55
C TRP A 221 0.90 -7.22 -5.92
N HIS A 222 1.75 -7.90 -5.17
CA HIS A 222 3.20 -8.03 -5.40
C HIS A 222 3.96 -6.70 -5.49
N ASN A 223 3.37 -5.61 -5.03
CA ASN A 223 4.03 -4.32 -5.00
C ASN A 223 3.71 -3.55 -3.71
N HIS A 224 4.69 -2.80 -3.25
CA HIS A 224 4.56 -2.02 -2.03
C HIS A 224 3.72 -0.78 -2.24
N CYS A 225 2.78 -0.53 -1.33
CA CYS A 225 2.12 0.76 -1.20
C CYS A 225 1.67 1.05 0.24
N THR A 226 1.42 2.33 0.51
CA THR A 226 0.95 2.79 1.82
C THR A 226 -0.25 3.69 1.70
N ALA A 227 -1.10 3.68 2.74
CA ALA A 227 -2.19 4.64 2.89
C ALA A 227 -2.34 5.07 4.33
N VAL A 228 -3.01 6.21 4.50
CA VAL A 228 -3.53 6.65 5.78
C VAL A 228 -5.05 6.71 5.68
N ARG A 229 -5.75 5.98 6.55
CA ARG A 229 -7.21 5.98 6.65
C ARG A 229 -7.60 6.29 8.09
N HIS A 230 -8.42 7.32 8.29
CA HIS A 230 -8.84 7.76 9.64
C HIS A 230 -7.66 7.90 10.62
N GLY A 231 -6.51 8.40 10.13
CA GLY A 231 -5.26 8.54 10.89
C GLY A 231 -4.50 7.23 11.16
N LYS A 232 -4.94 6.09 10.64
CA LYS A 232 -4.27 4.79 10.78
C LYS A 232 -3.54 4.40 9.49
N LYS A 233 -2.36 3.78 9.62
CA LYS A 233 -1.51 3.39 8.49
C LYS A 233 -1.85 2.00 7.98
N TYR A 234 -1.88 1.88 6.66
CA TYR A 234 -2.08 0.64 5.91
C TYR A 234 -0.87 0.44 5.01
N HIS A 235 -0.29 -0.73 5.03
CA HIS A 235 0.84 -1.10 4.19
C HIS A 235 0.48 -2.33 3.37
N MET A 236 0.57 -2.21 2.06
CA MET A 236 0.66 -3.37 1.20
C MET A 236 2.13 -3.72 1.04
N VAL A 237 2.47 -4.96 1.36
CA VAL A 237 3.84 -5.47 1.35
C VAL A 237 4.20 -5.85 -0.08
N GLY A 238 5.41 -5.51 -0.50
CA GLY A 238 5.94 -5.98 -1.77
C GLY A 238 6.22 -7.48 -1.75
N THR A 239 6.49 -8.04 -2.91
CA THR A 239 6.78 -9.47 -3.03
C THR A 239 8.12 -9.87 -2.39
N THR A 240 8.17 -11.07 -1.86
CA THR A 240 9.42 -11.72 -1.41
C THR A 240 9.73 -12.94 -2.29
N GLY A 241 9.53 -12.79 -3.61
CA GLY A 241 9.84 -13.81 -4.60
C GLY A 241 8.76 -14.15 -5.63
N GLY A 242 7.54 -13.70 -5.44
CA GLY A 242 6.48 -13.81 -6.45
C GLY A 242 6.74 -12.97 -7.69
N GLY A 243 6.04 -13.21 -8.77
CA GLY A 243 6.16 -12.44 -10.01
C GLY A 243 5.71 -10.99 -9.83
N PHE A 244 6.15 -10.10 -10.71
CA PHE A 244 5.68 -8.72 -10.75
C PHE A 244 4.50 -8.60 -11.71
N ASP A 245 3.34 -8.23 -11.23
CA ASP A 245 2.10 -8.16 -12.03
C ASP A 245 2.12 -7.06 -13.11
N CYS A 246 3.06 -6.14 -13.04
CA CYS A 246 3.12 -5.00 -13.97
C CYS A 246 3.92 -5.27 -15.27
N GLY A 247 4.35 -6.50 -15.53
CA GLY A 247 5.17 -6.81 -16.71
C GLY A 247 6.53 -6.10 -16.73
N VAL A 248 7.04 -5.70 -15.57
CA VAL A 248 8.34 -5.04 -15.40
C VAL A 248 9.38 -6.08 -15.03
N ALA A 249 10.50 -6.08 -15.73
CA ALA A 249 11.65 -6.90 -15.37
C ALA A 249 12.49 -6.16 -14.33
N GLY A 250 12.53 -6.68 -13.11
CA GLY A 250 13.34 -6.14 -12.01
C GLY A 250 12.66 -5.05 -11.18
N ASP A 251 13.40 -4.51 -10.22
CA ASP A 251 12.92 -3.51 -9.28
C ASP A 251 12.59 -2.18 -9.97
N ASP A 252 11.43 -1.63 -9.68
CA ASP A 252 11.03 -0.27 -10.05
C ASP A 252 10.37 0.41 -8.85
N LEU A 253 11.18 1.10 -8.07
CA LEU A 253 10.76 1.74 -6.82
C LEU A 253 9.68 2.80 -7.01
N ARG A 254 9.62 3.42 -8.20
CA ARG A 254 8.58 4.41 -8.53
C ARG A 254 7.17 3.82 -8.49
N TYR A 255 7.08 2.51 -8.61
CA TYR A 255 5.81 1.77 -8.60
C TYR A 255 5.72 0.79 -7.44
N GLY A 256 6.64 0.89 -6.47
CA GLY A 256 6.69 -0.03 -5.33
C GLY A 256 7.06 -1.47 -5.73
N ILE A 257 7.58 -1.66 -6.95
CA ILE A 257 7.98 -2.97 -7.47
C ILE A 257 9.39 -3.26 -6.98
N MET A 258 9.48 -4.15 -6.01
CA MET A 258 10.76 -4.56 -5.45
C MET A 258 10.63 -5.90 -4.73
N ASP A 259 11.69 -6.69 -4.77
CA ASP A 259 11.87 -7.80 -3.85
C ASP A 259 12.29 -7.27 -2.50
N SER A 260 11.46 -7.48 -1.48
CA SER A 260 11.68 -6.82 -0.21
C SER A 260 11.25 -7.64 0.98
N VAL A 261 11.77 -7.22 2.12
CA VAL A 261 11.28 -7.53 3.45
C VAL A 261 10.85 -6.21 4.09
N THR A 262 9.65 -6.14 4.61
CA THR A 262 9.20 -4.97 5.38
C THR A 262 9.67 -5.13 6.82
N TRP A 263 10.45 -4.16 7.29
CA TRP A 263 11.02 -4.11 8.63
C TRP A 263 10.22 -3.17 9.51
N VAL A 264 9.82 -3.64 10.68
CA VAL A 264 9.03 -2.87 11.63
C VAL A 264 9.78 -2.74 12.95
N THR A 265 10.13 -1.51 13.31
CA THR A 265 10.67 -1.16 14.63
C THR A 265 9.51 -0.62 15.50
N VAL A 266 9.20 -1.32 16.58
CA VAL A 266 8.13 -0.92 17.51
C VAL A 266 8.73 -0.09 18.63
N THR A 267 8.51 1.23 18.55
CA THR A 267 9.01 2.20 19.56
C THR A 267 7.91 2.57 20.56
N LYS A 268 8.27 3.40 21.56
CA LYS A 268 7.28 4.02 22.47
C LYS A 268 6.25 4.89 21.76
N LYS A 269 6.60 5.44 20.58
CA LYS A 269 5.74 6.33 19.79
C LYS A 269 4.92 5.59 18.72
N GLY A 270 5.00 4.28 18.69
CA GLY A 270 4.38 3.43 17.67
C GLY A 270 5.40 2.84 16.69
N PRO A 271 4.91 2.16 15.64
CA PRO A 271 5.76 1.50 14.68
C PRO A 271 6.44 2.48 13.72
N VAL A 272 7.71 2.21 13.43
CA VAL A 272 8.47 2.78 12.32
C VAL A 272 8.63 1.66 11.29
N VAL A 273 8.12 1.88 10.08
CA VAL A 273 8.13 0.89 9.00
C VAL A 273 9.17 1.29 7.96
N SER A 274 10.00 0.33 7.57
CA SER A 274 11.01 0.49 6.52
C SER A 274 10.95 -0.69 5.56
N ASN A 275 11.26 -0.47 4.29
CA ASN A 275 11.39 -1.55 3.32
C ASN A 275 12.86 -1.84 3.08
N LEU A 276 13.26 -3.07 3.37
CA LEU A 276 14.56 -3.60 3.05
C LEU A 276 14.44 -4.28 1.69
N ALA A 277 14.63 -3.55 0.61
CA ALA A 277 14.77 -4.18 -0.69
C ALA A 277 15.94 -5.16 -0.62
N LEU A 278 15.85 -6.30 -1.29
CA LEU A 278 16.98 -7.23 -1.33
C LEU A 278 18.20 -6.63 -2.02
N SER A 279 18.04 -5.51 -2.72
CA SER A 279 19.09 -4.67 -3.32
C SER A 279 19.53 -3.48 -2.44
N GLY A 280 18.78 -3.12 -1.37
CA GLY A 280 19.10 -1.96 -0.51
C GLY A 280 18.06 -1.73 0.60
N ILE A 281 18.17 -0.60 1.31
CA ILE A 281 17.29 -0.20 2.40
C ILE A 281 16.50 1.03 1.97
N HIS A 282 15.17 0.96 2.11
CA HIS A 282 14.27 2.05 1.76
C HIS A 282 13.32 2.38 2.92
N GLY A 283 12.84 3.62 2.98
CA GLY A 283 11.81 4.03 3.93
C GLY A 283 10.48 3.29 3.71
N GLY A 284 9.65 3.20 4.74
CA GLY A 284 8.32 2.57 4.68
C GLY A 284 7.33 3.28 3.75
N THR A 285 7.65 4.50 3.35
CA THR A 285 6.91 5.32 2.39
C THR A 285 7.50 5.28 0.98
N VAL A 286 8.37 4.30 0.69
CA VAL A 286 8.82 4.07 -0.68
C VAL A 286 7.61 4.00 -1.59
N GLN A 287 7.71 4.74 -2.66
CA GLN A 287 6.63 5.00 -3.54
C GLN A 287 5.99 3.78 -4.11
N THR A 288 4.75 3.85 -4.06
CA THR A 288 3.87 2.82 -4.41
C THR A 288 3.43 2.94 -5.81
N CYS A 289 3.28 1.79 -6.38
CA CYS A 289 2.62 1.70 -7.64
C CYS A 289 1.18 2.14 -7.48
N ALA A 290 0.88 3.11 -8.22
CA ALA A 290 -0.47 3.49 -8.42
C ALA A 290 -1.34 2.40 -9.08
N THR A 291 -0.83 1.25 -9.43
CA THR A 291 -1.66 0.13 -9.90
C THR A 291 -2.47 -0.50 -8.79
N THR A 292 -2.14 -0.18 -7.54
CA THR A 292 -2.76 -0.81 -6.39
C THR A 292 -3.63 0.13 -5.67
N MET A 293 -4.37 0.77 -5.57
CA MET A 293 -5.27 1.45 -4.66
C MET A 293 -5.06 2.96 -4.57
N GLY A 294 -4.16 3.50 -5.40
CA GLY A 294 -4.01 4.94 -5.58
C GLY A 294 -3.54 5.70 -4.36
N TRP A 295 -2.78 5.05 -3.50
CA TRP A 295 -2.28 5.66 -2.28
C TRP A 295 -0.89 6.17 -2.49
N ILE A 296 -0.74 7.42 -2.69
CA ILE A 296 0.55 7.98 -3.01
C ILE A 296 0.89 9.02 -1.97
N GLU A 297 1.84 8.69 -1.11
CA GLU A 297 2.70 9.72 -0.55
C GLU A 297 3.85 9.92 -1.53
N THR A 298 4.12 11.15 -1.91
CA THR A 298 5.24 11.46 -2.80
C THR A 298 6.54 10.99 -2.15
N PRO A 299 7.35 10.15 -2.79
CA PRO A 299 8.62 9.75 -2.22
C PRO A 299 9.52 10.96 -2.07
N LEU A 300 10.29 11.00 -0.98
CA LEU A 300 11.32 12.03 -0.78
C LEU A 300 12.39 12.01 -1.88
N ASP A 301 12.56 10.87 -2.56
CA ASP A 301 13.54 10.64 -3.62
C ASP A 301 12.96 10.74 -5.03
N TYR A 302 11.80 11.38 -5.18
CA TYR A 302 11.23 11.56 -6.51
C TYR A 302 12.22 12.34 -7.39
N PRO A 303 12.47 11.92 -8.64
CA PRO A 303 13.45 12.59 -9.47
C PRO A 303 13.18 14.10 -9.51
N SER A 304 14.21 14.90 -9.29
CA SER A 304 14.10 16.35 -9.12
C SER A 304 13.41 17.10 -10.29
N HIS A 305 13.33 16.47 -11.46
CA HIS A 305 12.56 17.01 -12.59
C HIS A 305 11.04 16.85 -12.46
N LEU A 306 10.58 16.09 -11.46
CA LEU A 306 9.17 15.90 -11.13
C LEU A 306 8.79 16.59 -9.82
N THR A 307 9.77 17.04 -9.03
CA THR A 307 9.52 17.91 -7.89
C THR A 307 9.37 19.34 -8.40
N GLU A 308 8.22 19.91 -8.15
CA GLU A 308 8.03 21.33 -8.42
C GLU A 308 8.84 22.16 -7.41
N PRO A 309 9.35 23.34 -7.82
CA PRO A 309 10.03 24.22 -6.89
C PRO A 309 9.15 24.52 -5.67
N PRO A 310 9.72 24.57 -4.46
CA PRO A 310 8.98 24.86 -3.23
C PRO A 310 8.10 26.12 -3.30
N GLU A 311 8.49 27.11 -4.11
CA GLU A 311 7.74 28.35 -4.35
C GLU A 311 6.35 28.12 -4.94
N LEU A 312 6.12 26.95 -5.54
CA LEU A 312 4.84 26.59 -6.14
C LEU A 312 3.80 26.11 -5.14
N TYR A 313 4.23 25.82 -3.92
CA TYR A 313 3.35 25.39 -2.81
C TYR A 313 3.28 26.46 -1.70
N ALA A 314 3.92 27.60 -1.89
CA ALA A 314 4.15 28.57 -0.83
C ALA A 314 2.93 29.43 -0.47
N ASP A 315 1.84 29.35 -1.23
CA ASP A 315 0.61 30.10 -0.90
C ASP A 315 -0.41 29.24 -0.18
N GLU A 316 -0.11 28.90 1.08
CA GLU A 316 -1.05 28.20 1.97
C GLU A 316 -2.32 29.02 2.27
N SER A 317 -2.34 30.31 1.91
CA SER A 317 -3.51 31.17 2.09
C SER A 317 -4.66 30.80 1.14
N ASN A 318 -4.33 30.18 0.00
CA ASN A 318 -5.31 29.65 -0.95
C ASN A 318 -5.34 28.11 -0.92
N SER A 319 -6.26 27.54 -0.15
CA SER A 319 -6.40 26.09 -0.01
C SER A 319 -6.70 25.38 -1.33
N ALA A 320 -7.20 26.07 -2.35
CA ALA A 320 -7.46 25.51 -3.67
C ALA A 320 -6.16 25.15 -4.44
N LEU A 321 -5.02 25.71 -4.03
CA LEU A 321 -3.68 25.46 -4.59
C LEU A 321 -2.94 24.32 -3.90
N VAL A 322 -3.34 23.95 -2.69
CA VAL A 322 -2.65 22.94 -1.89
C VAL A 322 -2.99 21.55 -2.44
N PRO A 323 -2.01 20.75 -2.91
CA PRO A 323 -2.28 19.40 -3.40
C PRO A 323 -2.92 18.55 -2.32
N ALA A 324 -4.00 17.84 -2.65
CA ALA A 324 -4.68 16.98 -1.71
C ALA A 324 -5.11 15.66 -2.35
N GLU A 325 -4.78 14.59 -1.68
CA GLU A 325 -5.26 13.25 -1.95
C GLU A 325 -6.67 13.06 -1.38
N VAL A 326 -7.48 12.20 -2.02
CA VAL A 326 -8.76 11.80 -1.44
C VAL A 326 -8.52 10.73 -0.40
N MET A 327 -8.75 11.08 0.87
CA MET A 327 -8.51 10.19 2.00
C MET A 327 -9.76 9.46 2.50
N GLU A 328 -10.96 9.94 2.14
CA GLU A 328 -12.26 9.46 2.65
C GLU A 328 -13.33 9.44 1.56
N GLY A 329 -14.44 8.74 1.83
CA GLY A 329 -15.58 8.64 0.93
C GLY A 329 -15.41 7.55 -0.13
N PRO A 330 -15.79 7.76 -1.39
CA PRO A 330 -15.60 6.78 -2.48
C PRO A 330 -14.14 6.63 -2.89
N GLY A 331 -13.22 6.75 -1.94
CA GLY A 331 -11.79 6.78 -2.11
C GLY A 331 -11.21 5.58 -2.84
N TYR A 332 -11.82 4.39 -2.68
CA TYR A 332 -11.37 3.21 -3.41
C TYR A 332 -11.49 3.36 -4.92
N ASP A 333 -12.65 3.80 -5.43
CA ASP A 333 -12.84 3.99 -6.87
C ASP A 333 -11.91 5.07 -7.41
N TRP A 334 -11.68 6.13 -6.65
CA TRP A 334 -10.77 7.20 -7.00
C TRP A 334 -9.34 6.70 -7.10
N HIS A 335 -8.87 6.04 -6.06
CA HIS A 335 -7.51 5.48 -6.01
C HIS A 335 -7.30 4.40 -7.08
N PHE A 336 -8.26 3.50 -7.23
CA PHE A 336 -8.20 2.46 -8.26
C PHE A 336 -8.14 3.05 -9.68
N ARG A 337 -8.99 4.04 -9.99
CA ARG A 337 -8.97 4.69 -11.30
C ARG A 337 -7.67 5.42 -11.56
N HIS A 338 -7.14 6.14 -10.58
CA HIS A 338 -5.84 6.79 -10.68
C HIS A 338 -4.72 5.78 -10.95
N ALA A 339 -4.71 4.67 -10.23
CA ALA A 339 -3.78 3.58 -10.42
C ALA A 339 -3.85 2.97 -11.83
N VAL A 340 -5.06 2.71 -12.33
CA VAL A 340 -5.27 2.21 -13.70
C VAL A 340 -4.74 3.18 -14.74
N ILE A 341 -4.98 4.48 -14.56
CA ILE A 341 -4.49 5.52 -15.47
C ILE A 341 -2.96 5.52 -15.52
N LEU A 342 -2.31 5.50 -14.38
CA LEU A 342 -0.84 5.49 -14.33
C LEU A 342 -0.25 4.21 -14.94
N ARG A 343 -0.86 3.05 -14.68
CA ARG A 343 -0.46 1.78 -15.30
C ARG A 343 -0.61 1.82 -16.82
N GLN A 344 -1.77 2.29 -17.30
CA GLN A 344 -2.05 2.42 -18.72
C GLN A 344 -1.03 3.34 -19.41
N GLY A 345 -0.73 4.48 -18.81
CA GLY A 345 0.29 5.40 -19.31
C GLY A 345 1.67 4.75 -19.42
N LYS A 346 2.04 3.93 -18.44
CA LYS A 346 3.29 3.16 -18.47
C LYS A 346 3.30 2.13 -19.62
N VAL A 347 2.17 1.43 -19.83
CA VAL A 347 2.03 0.46 -20.92
C VAL A 347 2.19 1.15 -22.28
N TYR A 348 1.60 2.30 -22.49
CA TYR A 348 1.79 3.09 -23.71
C TYR A 348 3.24 3.59 -23.85
N ALA A 349 3.83 4.10 -22.77
CA ALA A 349 5.22 4.58 -22.79
C ALA A 349 6.22 3.45 -23.11
N SER A 350 5.95 2.24 -22.68
CA SER A 350 6.77 1.05 -22.96
C SER A 350 6.56 0.47 -24.36
N GLY A 351 5.53 0.92 -25.09
CA GLY A 351 5.18 0.38 -26.40
C GLY A 351 4.53 -1.00 -26.37
N LEU A 352 4.15 -1.52 -25.19
CA LEU A 352 3.42 -2.79 -25.04
C LEU A 352 2.00 -2.70 -25.61
N GLU A 353 1.41 -1.52 -25.58
CA GLU A 353 0.17 -1.21 -26.27
C GLU A 353 0.37 -0.02 -27.20
N LYS A 354 -0.17 -0.09 -28.39
CA LYS A 354 -0.03 0.98 -29.38
C LYS A 354 -1.23 1.90 -29.39
N PHE A 355 -0.97 3.19 -29.49
CA PHE A 355 -2.04 4.15 -29.78
C PHE A 355 -2.74 3.82 -31.11
N LYS A 356 -4.04 4.13 -31.19
CA LYS A 356 -4.81 3.92 -32.42
C LYS A 356 -4.25 4.81 -33.55
N PRO A 357 -3.76 4.22 -34.66
CA PRO A 357 -3.17 5.01 -35.74
C PRO A 357 -4.15 6.04 -36.31
N GLY A 358 -3.68 7.24 -36.60
CA GLY A 358 -4.45 8.30 -37.24
C GLY A 358 -5.53 8.95 -36.39
N ARG A 359 -5.69 8.54 -35.13
CA ARG A 359 -6.63 9.20 -34.20
C ARG A 359 -5.92 10.22 -33.34
N ARG A 360 -6.54 11.38 -33.16
CA ARG A 360 -6.11 12.40 -32.21
C ARG A 360 -6.25 11.87 -30.79
N ARG A 361 -5.24 12.05 -29.95
CA ARG A 361 -5.24 11.64 -28.54
C ARG A 361 -5.69 12.80 -27.68
N VAL A 362 -6.80 12.64 -26.97
CA VAL A 362 -7.38 13.67 -26.12
C VAL A 362 -7.47 13.14 -24.69
N VAL A 363 -6.88 13.86 -23.76
CA VAL A 363 -7.00 13.60 -22.33
C VAL A 363 -8.05 14.56 -21.75
N LEU A 364 -9.04 14.02 -21.02
CA LEU A 364 -10.00 14.77 -20.24
C LEU A 364 -9.55 14.74 -18.79
N LEU A 365 -9.18 15.89 -18.23
CA LEU A 365 -8.59 16.00 -16.90
C LEU A 365 -9.46 16.89 -16.00
N GLY A 366 -9.89 16.38 -14.87
CA GLY A 366 -10.66 17.16 -13.92
C GLY A 366 -11.70 16.38 -13.12
N ASP A 367 -12.83 17.01 -12.89
CA ASP A 367 -13.99 16.41 -12.22
C ASP A 367 -14.97 15.75 -13.23
N GLU A 368 -16.18 15.44 -12.80
CA GLU A 368 -17.22 14.86 -13.65
C GLU A 368 -17.56 15.70 -14.89
N SER A 369 -17.31 17.01 -14.85
CA SER A 369 -17.52 17.91 -16.00
C SER A 369 -16.49 17.69 -17.11
N ALA A 370 -15.28 17.25 -16.76
CA ALA A 370 -14.26 16.84 -17.73
C ALA A 370 -14.71 15.60 -18.50
N SER A 371 -15.20 14.56 -17.80
CA SER A 371 -15.74 13.36 -18.44
C SER A 371 -16.90 13.65 -19.39
N ALA A 372 -17.77 14.60 -19.04
CA ALA A 372 -18.88 15.03 -19.88
C ALA A 372 -18.44 15.63 -21.22
N ALA A 373 -17.22 16.19 -21.29
CA ALA A 373 -16.69 16.75 -22.53
C ALA A 373 -16.35 15.68 -23.60
N ALA A 374 -16.32 14.39 -23.25
CA ALA A 374 -16.01 13.31 -24.18
C ALA A 374 -16.88 13.30 -25.45
N ALA A 375 -18.15 13.70 -25.33
CA ALA A 375 -19.09 13.80 -26.45
C ALA A 375 -18.64 14.77 -27.55
N GLY A 376 -17.79 15.75 -27.24
CA GLY A 376 -17.19 16.68 -28.19
C GLY A 376 -16.06 16.12 -29.05
N TYR A 377 -15.64 14.88 -28.80
CA TYR A 377 -14.47 14.27 -29.44
C TYR A 377 -14.74 12.87 -30.03
N PRO A 378 -15.79 12.70 -30.89
CA PRO A 378 -16.25 11.38 -31.36
C PRO A 378 -15.18 10.63 -32.18
N GLU A 379 -14.28 11.34 -32.87
CA GLU A 379 -13.25 10.76 -33.72
C GLU A 379 -11.88 10.62 -33.02
N ALA A 380 -11.79 11.03 -31.75
CA ALA A 380 -10.54 10.95 -31.00
C ALA A 380 -10.39 9.61 -30.29
N GLN A 381 -9.16 9.28 -29.91
CA GLN A 381 -8.88 8.39 -28.82
C GLN A 381 -8.90 9.19 -27.52
N VAL A 382 -9.99 9.03 -26.76
CA VAL A 382 -10.21 9.77 -25.52
C VAL A 382 -9.70 8.96 -24.34
N PHE A 383 -8.92 9.61 -23.48
CA PHE A 383 -8.51 9.11 -22.18
C PHE A 383 -9.23 9.92 -21.10
N ASP A 384 -10.23 9.30 -20.50
CA ASP A 384 -11.05 9.95 -19.48
C ASP A 384 -10.38 9.86 -18.11
N MET A 385 -9.84 11.00 -17.66
CA MET A 385 -9.26 11.23 -16.34
C MET A 385 -10.12 12.19 -15.51
N GLY A 386 -11.44 12.21 -15.75
CA GLY A 386 -12.40 12.90 -14.92
C GLY A 386 -12.79 12.05 -13.71
N PHE A 387 -12.75 12.63 -12.50
CA PHE A 387 -13.09 11.96 -11.25
C PHE A 387 -14.23 12.70 -10.56
N ARG A 388 -15.30 12.00 -10.30
CA ARG A 388 -16.47 12.59 -9.62
C ARG A 388 -16.07 13.11 -8.23
N GLY A 389 -16.44 14.37 -7.98
CA GLY A 389 -16.19 15.04 -6.70
C GLY A 389 -14.80 15.65 -6.57
N ASP A 390 -13.94 15.51 -7.58
CA ASP A 390 -12.63 16.15 -7.55
C ASP A 390 -12.72 17.67 -7.40
N ARG A 391 -11.78 18.19 -6.65
CA ARG A 391 -11.48 19.61 -6.50
C ARG A 391 -10.17 19.93 -7.19
N THR A 392 -9.85 21.21 -7.32
CA THR A 392 -8.56 21.65 -7.89
C THR A 392 -7.36 21.02 -7.19
N GLN A 393 -7.42 20.88 -5.85
CA GLN A 393 -6.39 20.24 -5.03
C GLN A 393 -6.08 18.80 -5.50
N ASN A 394 -7.13 18.03 -5.76
CA ASN A 394 -7.02 16.64 -6.19
C ASN A 394 -6.40 16.55 -7.59
N VAL A 395 -6.82 17.42 -8.51
CA VAL A 395 -6.26 17.46 -9.87
C VAL A 395 -4.79 17.90 -9.84
N ILE A 396 -4.42 18.91 -9.03
CA ILE A 396 -3.03 19.33 -8.83
C ILE A 396 -2.21 18.13 -8.36
N TRP A 397 -2.68 17.44 -7.32
CA TRP A 397 -2.01 16.25 -6.76
C TRP A 397 -1.79 15.17 -7.83
N ARG A 398 -2.83 14.80 -8.59
CA ARG A 398 -2.74 13.76 -9.64
C ARG A 398 -1.75 14.13 -10.75
N VAL A 399 -1.73 15.39 -11.20
CA VAL A 399 -0.81 15.87 -12.23
C VAL A 399 0.63 15.87 -11.72
N VAL A 400 0.85 16.27 -10.46
CA VAL A 400 2.15 16.19 -9.79
C VAL A 400 2.61 14.73 -9.70
N GLN A 401 1.72 13.80 -9.43
CA GLN A 401 1.97 12.36 -9.39
C GLN A 401 2.09 11.69 -10.78
N SER A 402 2.33 12.48 -11.82
CA SER A 402 2.61 11.98 -13.19
C SER A 402 1.44 11.28 -13.90
N GLU A 403 0.20 11.58 -13.56
CA GLU A 403 -0.98 10.96 -14.19
C GLU A 403 -0.97 11.09 -15.73
N LEU A 404 -0.40 12.16 -16.28
CA LEU A 404 -0.27 12.36 -17.72
C LEU A 404 0.89 11.60 -18.38
N GLY A 405 1.68 10.88 -17.59
CA GLY A 405 2.86 10.16 -18.07
C GLY A 405 2.52 9.03 -19.04
N GLY A 406 3.19 9.02 -20.20
CA GLY A 406 3.06 7.96 -21.21
C GLY A 406 1.92 8.13 -22.23
N TYR A 407 1.01 9.06 -22.04
CA TYR A 407 -0.12 9.26 -22.95
C TYR A 407 0.21 10.13 -24.19
N ASP A 408 1.25 10.97 -24.11
CA ASP A 408 1.68 11.88 -25.17
C ASP A 408 0.49 12.50 -25.95
N PRO A 409 -0.42 13.24 -25.27
CA PRO A 409 -1.66 13.71 -25.87
C PRO A 409 -1.43 14.83 -26.89
N ASP A 410 -2.32 14.91 -27.89
CA ASP A 410 -2.41 16.05 -28.81
C ASP A 410 -3.19 17.22 -28.16
N GLU A 411 -4.13 16.90 -27.24
CA GLU A 411 -4.87 17.88 -26.47
C GLU A 411 -5.18 17.38 -25.07
N VAL A 412 -5.10 18.29 -24.09
CA VAL A 412 -5.63 18.10 -22.73
C VAL A 412 -6.77 19.08 -22.49
N VAL A 413 -7.95 18.56 -22.20
CA VAL A 413 -9.12 19.33 -21.81
C VAL A 413 -9.22 19.33 -20.29
N VAL A 414 -9.13 20.51 -19.70
CA VAL A 414 -9.19 20.68 -18.23
C VAL A 414 -10.55 21.23 -17.84
N SER A 415 -11.26 20.55 -16.95
CA SER A 415 -12.51 21.03 -16.38
C SER A 415 -12.62 20.60 -14.91
N VAL A 416 -12.55 21.58 -14.00
CA VAL A 416 -12.57 21.36 -12.55
C VAL A 416 -12.90 22.64 -11.80
N GLY A 417 -13.38 22.52 -10.58
CA GLY A 417 -13.55 23.63 -9.65
C GLY A 417 -14.99 23.84 -9.18
N ALA A 418 -15.97 23.18 -9.77
CA ALA A 418 -17.34 23.24 -9.28
C ALA A 418 -17.46 22.73 -7.83
N ASN A 419 -16.72 21.68 -7.51
CA ASN A 419 -16.68 21.06 -6.17
C ASN A 419 -15.87 21.87 -5.14
N ASN A 420 -15.17 22.93 -5.56
CA ASN A 420 -14.45 23.83 -4.65
C ASN A 420 -15.36 24.89 -4.01
N ARG A 421 -16.45 25.28 -4.68
CA ARG A 421 -17.29 26.42 -4.30
C ARG A 421 -17.79 26.45 -2.86
N PRO A 422 -18.06 25.34 -2.19
CA PRO A 422 -18.43 25.40 -0.78
C PRO A 422 -17.35 25.97 0.16
N GLY A 423 -16.07 25.97 -0.29
CA GLY A 423 -14.96 26.38 0.55
C GLY A 423 -13.96 27.39 -0.05
N ASN A 424 -14.10 27.72 -1.34
CA ASN A 424 -13.19 28.60 -2.04
C ASN A 424 -13.94 29.67 -2.86
N THR A 425 -13.34 30.86 -2.98
CA THR A 425 -13.84 31.93 -3.87
C THR A 425 -13.57 31.63 -5.33
N ASP A 426 -14.25 32.31 -6.23
CA ASP A 426 -14.04 32.15 -7.68
C ASP A 426 -12.62 32.61 -8.09
N GLU A 427 -12.04 33.60 -7.41
CA GLU A 427 -10.65 34.04 -7.61
C GLU A 427 -9.65 32.96 -7.22
N GLU A 428 -9.86 32.32 -6.08
CA GLU A 428 -9.01 31.21 -5.61
C GLU A 428 -9.08 30.01 -6.56
N ILE A 429 -10.28 29.65 -7.01
CA ILE A 429 -10.50 28.57 -7.97
C ILE A 429 -9.84 28.91 -9.31
N SER A 430 -9.97 30.15 -9.78
CA SER A 430 -9.33 30.59 -11.03
C SER A 430 -7.82 30.58 -10.94
N ALA A 431 -7.24 30.94 -9.79
CA ALA A 431 -5.79 30.82 -9.54
C ALA A 431 -5.35 29.36 -9.60
N ALA A 432 -6.08 28.45 -8.97
CA ALA A 432 -5.80 27.03 -8.97
C ALA A 432 -5.92 26.39 -10.38
N ARG A 433 -6.91 26.82 -11.17
CA ARG A 433 -7.06 26.39 -12.58
C ARG A 433 -5.86 26.84 -13.43
N ARG A 434 -5.41 28.09 -13.28
CA ARG A 434 -4.17 28.57 -13.96
C ARG A 434 -2.97 27.73 -13.55
N ARG A 435 -2.89 27.36 -12.29
CA ARG A 435 -1.84 26.48 -11.77
C ARG A 435 -1.89 25.11 -12.44
N ILE A 436 -3.06 24.47 -12.53
CA ILE A 436 -3.24 23.19 -13.23
C ILE A 436 -2.78 23.29 -14.68
N VAL A 437 -3.18 24.34 -15.39
CA VAL A 437 -2.74 24.57 -16.78
C VAL A 437 -1.22 24.69 -16.88
N SER A 438 -0.58 25.38 -15.94
CA SER A 438 0.89 25.48 -15.87
C SER A 438 1.55 24.11 -15.67
N LEU A 439 1.03 23.30 -14.74
CA LEU A 439 1.51 21.95 -14.48
C LEU A 439 1.34 21.03 -15.68
N VAL A 440 0.17 21.05 -16.30
CA VAL A 440 -0.11 20.26 -17.51
C VAL A 440 0.86 20.64 -18.63
N ARG A 441 1.09 21.96 -18.84
CA ARG A 441 2.05 22.44 -19.86
C ARG A 441 3.46 21.97 -19.60
N ALA A 442 3.88 21.92 -18.35
CA ALA A 442 5.19 21.40 -17.97
C ALA A 442 5.34 19.88 -18.26
N ARG A 443 4.26 19.13 -18.09
CA ARG A 443 4.25 17.66 -18.27
C ARG A 443 4.14 17.26 -19.75
N VAL A 444 3.30 17.97 -20.51
CA VAL A 444 2.99 17.66 -21.92
C VAL A 444 3.10 18.93 -22.78
N PRO A 445 4.31 19.46 -22.99
CA PRO A 445 4.52 20.78 -23.57
C PRO A 445 4.05 20.92 -25.02
N ARG A 446 3.85 19.81 -25.74
CA ARG A 446 3.37 19.80 -27.13
C ARG A 446 1.85 19.76 -27.25
N ALA A 447 1.15 19.42 -26.17
CA ALA A 447 -0.29 19.30 -26.19
C ALA A 447 -0.98 20.69 -26.24
N LYS A 448 -2.06 20.79 -27.02
CA LYS A 448 -2.99 21.89 -26.87
C LYS A 448 -3.71 21.75 -25.52
N ILE A 449 -3.84 22.85 -24.75
CA ILE A 449 -4.60 22.85 -23.50
C ILE A 449 -5.85 23.67 -23.68
N THR A 450 -7.00 23.05 -23.42
CA THR A 450 -8.32 23.67 -23.46
C THR A 450 -8.89 23.66 -22.04
N LEU A 451 -9.13 24.86 -21.48
CA LEU A 451 -9.78 25.03 -20.18
C LEU A 451 -11.29 25.28 -20.40
N LEU A 452 -12.14 24.49 -19.75
CA LEU A 452 -13.58 24.61 -19.81
C LEU A 452 -14.13 25.30 -18.55
N GLY A 453 -15.23 26.02 -18.70
CA GLY A 453 -16.00 26.61 -17.58
C GLY A 453 -15.37 27.86 -16.98
N GLU A 454 -14.76 28.74 -17.80
CA GLU A 454 -14.51 30.13 -17.42
C GLU A 454 -15.78 30.96 -17.44
#